data_a51f112195cb60d49002e5bcd5a34a52
#
_entry.id   a51f112195cb60d49002e5bcd5a34a52
#
_cell.length_a   1.000
_cell.length_b   1.000
_cell.length_c   1.000
_cell.angle_alpha   90.00
_cell.angle_beta   90.00
_cell.angle_gamma   90.00
#
_symmetry.space_group_name_H-M   'P 1'
#
loop_
_entity.id
_entity.type
_entity.pdbx_description
1 polymer ?
#
loop_
_entity_poly.entity_id
_entity_poly.type
_entity_poly.pdbx_seq_one_letter_code
_entity_poly.pdbx_strand_id
1 'polypeptide(L)'
;MRCQPSLEAGSALREAREQQGLSQRRLALRAGTSQDAISRIERGVEAPTLERFAQLMLVLGRQCVLGVEPLESPVPGSELAVGREMTARERLREAMSWNLVASRLAAAGEQARGEGHPATRRSGR
;
A
#
# COMPACT_ATOMS: atom_id res chain seq x y z
N MET A 1 6.63 19.61 2.37
CA MET A 1 7.30 18.40 2.86
C MET A 1 6.56 17.19 2.33
N ARG A 2 7.25 16.34 1.61
CA ARG A 2 6.64 15.06 1.19
C ARG A 2 6.69 14.11 2.38
N CYS A 3 5.54 13.80 2.94
CA CYS A 3 5.36 12.77 3.93
C CYS A 3 5.81 11.43 3.33
N GLN A 4 6.84 10.82 3.89
CA GLN A 4 7.21 9.45 3.53
C GLN A 4 6.55 8.51 4.55
N PRO A 5 5.43 7.88 4.20
CA PRO A 5 4.64 7.11 5.16
C PRO A 5 5.42 5.96 5.81
N SER A 6 6.44 5.44 5.12
CA SER A 6 7.32 4.41 5.65
C SER A 6 8.19 4.89 6.82
N LEU A 7 8.71 6.12 6.73
CA LEU A 7 9.51 6.72 7.81
C LEU A 7 8.65 7.07 9.02
N GLU A 8 7.44 7.54 8.80
CA GLU A 8 6.51 7.86 9.88
C GLU A 8 6.03 6.62 10.62
N ALA A 9 5.69 5.56 9.89
CA ALA A 9 5.32 4.29 10.49
C ALA A 9 6.48 3.68 11.29
N GLY A 10 7.70 3.73 10.78
CA GLY A 10 8.89 3.25 11.48
C GLY A 10 9.17 4.03 12.75
N SER A 11 9.10 5.35 12.70
CA SER A 11 9.29 6.22 13.88
C SER A 11 8.21 5.99 14.95
N ALA A 12 6.96 5.85 14.54
CA ALA A 12 5.85 5.59 15.43
C ALA A 12 5.99 4.21 16.12
N LEU A 13 6.41 3.20 15.38
CA LEU A 13 6.66 1.86 15.91
C LEU A 13 7.80 1.87 16.95
N ARG A 14 8.90 2.53 16.62
CA ARG A 14 10.06 2.67 17.50
C ARG A 14 9.69 3.39 18.78
N GLU A 15 9.01 4.52 18.69
CA GLU A 15 8.56 5.30 19.84
C GLU A 15 7.64 4.49 20.75
N ALA A 16 6.64 3.81 20.17
CA ALA A 16 5.72 2.96 20.92
C ALA A 16 6.44 1.81 21.64
N ARG A 17 7.42 1.21 20.97
CA ARG A 17 8.24 0.13 21.54
C ARG A 17 9.11 0.63 22.70
N GLU A 18 9.79 1.75 22.53
CA GLU A 18 10.67 2.34 23.54
C GLU A 18 9.87 2.79 24.77
N GLN A 19 8.68 3.33 24.59
CA GLN A 19 7.78 3.68 25.70
C GLN A 19 7.35 2.47 26.52
N GLN A 20 7.28 1.29 25.91
CA GLN A 20 7.01 0.02 26.61
C GLN A 20 8.29 -0.63 27.19
N GLY A 21 9.45 -0.03 26.98
CA GLY A 21 10.72 -0.60 27.44
C GLY A 21 11.09 -1.91 26.75
N LEU A 22 10.59 -2.17 25.56
CA LEU A 22 10.85 -3.40 24.82
C LEU A 22 12.04 -3.25 23.85
N SER A 23 12.86 -4.31 23.75
CA SER A 23 13.83 -4.44 22.69
C SER A 23 13.15 -4.87 21.38
N GLN A 24 13.80 -4.59 20.23
CA GLN A 24 13.33 -5.08 18.93
C GLN A 24 13.11 -6.61 18.93
N ARG A 25 14.01 -7.35 19.55
CA ARG A 25 13.91 -8.80 19.68
C ARG A 25 12.69 -9.24 20.47
N ARG A 26 12.40 -8.58 21.59
CA ARG A 26 11.22 -8.88 22.41
C ARG A 26 9.92 -8.57 21.69
N LEU A 27 9.87 -7.45 20.99
CA LEU A 27 8.72 -7.13 20.16
C LEU A 27 8.52 -8.17 19.06
N ALA A 28 9.59 -8.56 18.37
CA ALA A 28 9.54 -9.58 17.33
C ALA A 28 8.99 -10.91 17.85
N LEU A 29 9.44 -11.36 19.02
CA LEU A 29 8.93 -12.58 19.66
C LEU A 29 7.43 -12.48 19.97
N ARG A 30 6.98 -11.37 20.52
CA ARG A 30 5.56 -11.16 20.86
C ARG A 30 4.67 -11.05 19.62
N ALA A 31 5.19 -10.49 18.57
CA ALA A 31 4.47 -10.29 17.30
C ALA A 31 4.57 -11.49 16.33
N GLY A 32 5.32 -12.53 16.70
CA GLY A 32 5.52 -13.69 15.84
C GLY A 32 6.31 -13.38 14.55
N THR A 33 7.26 -12.47 14.63
CA THR A 33 8.09 -12.03 13.51
C THR A 33 9.59 -12.06 13.85
N SER A 34 10.45 -11.70 12.92
CA SER A 34 11.89 -11.61 13.13
C SER A 34 12.33 -10.22 13.62
N GLN A 35 13.42 -10.17 14.38
CA GLN A 35 14.03 -8.90 14.78
C GLN A 35 14.45 -8.08 13.58
N ASP A 36 14.96 -8.72 12.52
CA ASP A 36 15.38 -8.05 11.29
C ASP A 36 14.21 -7.35 10.58
N ALA A 37 13.02 -7.98 10.57
CA ALA A 37 11.82 -7.36 10.03
C ALA A 37 11.42 -6.09 10.82
N ILE A 38 11.45 -6.15 12.15
CA ILE A 38 11.19 -4.97 12.99
C ILE A 38 12.24 -3.88 12.73
N SER A 39 13.51 -4.23 12.65
CA SER A 39 14.59 -3.29 12.37
C SER A 39 14.42 -2.60 11.02
N ARG A 40 14.03 -3.33 9.97
CA ARG A 40 13.79 -2.74 8.64
C ARG A 40 12.62 -1.77 8.64
N ILE A 41 11.55 -2.08 9.33
CA ILE A 41 10.39 -1.19 9.46
C ILE A 41 10.80 0.09 10.22
N GLU A 42 11.48 -0.03 11.35
CA GLU A 42 11.89 1.13 12.16
C GLU A 42 12.89 2.05 11.44
N ARG A 43 13.70 1.49 10.55
CA ARG A 43 14.63 2.28 9.72
C ARG A 43 13.99 2.88 8.47
N GLY A 44 12.73 2.58 8.20
CA GLY A 44 12.02 3.04 7.01
C GLY A 44 12.45 2.35 5.72
N VAL A 45 13.20 1.25 5.81
CA VAL A 45 13.64 0.44 4.65
C VAL A 45 12.50 -0.38 4.09
N GLU A 46 11.59 -0.82 4.96
CA GLU A 46 10.40 -1.59 4.61
C GLU A 46 9.16 -0.87 5.12
N ALA A 47 8.20 -0.66 4.23
CA ALA A 47 6.88 -0.14 4.61
C ALA A 47 5.98 -1.31 5.01
N PRO A 48 5.50 -1.38 6.26
CA PRO A 48 4.56 -2.40 6.67
C PRO A 48 3.21 -2.20 6.00
N THR A 49 2.48 -3.28 5.76
CA THR A 49 1.06 -3.16 5.43
C THR A 49 0.30 -2.56 6.61
N LEU A 50 -0.84 -1.92 6.34
CA LEU A 50 -1.67 -1.34 7.40
C LEU A 50 -2.09 -2.39 8.44
N GLU A 51 -2.46 -3.58 7.99
CA GLU A 51 -2.83 -4.71 8.86
C GLU A 51 -1.65 -5.12 9.77
N ARG A 52 -0.47 -5.28 9.19
CA ARG A 52 0.73 -5.64 9.95
C ARG A 52 1.11 -4.57 10.97
N PHE A 53 1.05 -3.31 10.57
CA PHE A 53 1.30 -2.19 11.46
C PHE A 53 0.30 -2.15 12.63
N ALA A 54 -0.98 -2.33 12.35
CA ALA A 54 -2.02 -2.40 13.36
C ALA A 54 -1.78 -3.56 14.34
N GLN A 55 -1.38 -4.74 13.87
CA GLN A 55 -1.03 -5.89 14.71
C GLN A 55 0.16 -5.60 15.62
N LEU A 56 1.21 -4.96 15.12
CA LEU A 56 2.36 -4.55 15.91
C LEU A 56 1.98 -3.54 17.00
N MET A 57 1.13 -2.58 16.67
CA MET A 57 0.62 -1.61 17.64
C MET A 57 -0.26 -2.25 18.71
N LEU A 58 -1.09 -3.22 18.37
CA LEU A 58 -1.89 -3.98 19.35
C LEU A 58 -1.00 -4.74 20.35
N VAL A 59 0.09 -5.35 19.87
CA VAL A 59 1.08 -6.01 20.77
C VAL A 59 1.71 -5.02 21.74
N LEU A 60 1.84 -3.77 21.34
CA LEU A 60 2.35 -2.67 22.16
C LEU A 60 1.26 -1.98 23.01
N GLY A 61 0.05 -2.53 23.03
CA GLY A 61 -1.08 -1.96 23.77
C GLY A 61 -1.63 -0.68 23.17
N ARG A 62 -1.43 -0.47 21.86
CA ARG A 62 -1.91 0.70 21.14
C ARG A 62 -2.87 0.33 20.03
N GLN A 63 -3.84 1.19 19.79
CA GLN A 63 -4.79 1.05 18.71
C GLN A 63 -4.43 2.02 17.58
N CYS A 64 -4.39 1.52 16.35
CA CYS A 64 -4.30 2.37 15.18
C CYS A 64 -5.67 2.96 14.85
N VAL A 65 -5.69 4.26 14.64
CA VAL A 65 -6.85 4.97 14.10
C VAL A 65 -6.46 5.51 12.73
N LEU A 66 -7.16 5.07 11.70
CA LEU A 66 -6.96 5.56 10.35
C LEU A 66 -7.91 6.72 10.10
N GLY A 67 -7.35 7.91 9.94
CA GLY A 67 -8.08 9.10 9.51
C GLY A 67 -7.87 9.34 8.03
N VAL A 68 -8.91 9.73 7.33
CA VAL A 68 -8.84 10.22 5.95
C VAL A 68 -9.30 11.66 5.97
N GLU A 69 -8.39 12.56 5.68
CA GLU A 69 -8.67 13.98 5.57
C GLU A 69 -8.76 14.39 4.10
N PRO A 70 -9.66 15.29 3.74
CA PRO A 70 -9.67 15.84 2.39
C PRO A 70 -8.34 16.58 2.15
N LEU A 71 -7.71 16.25 1.04
CA LEU A 71 -6.53 16.98 0.60
C LEU A 71 -6.94 18.42 0.30
N GLU A 72 -6.35 19.42 0.96
CA GLU A 72 -6.42 20.79 0.47
C GLU A 72 -5.66 20.82 -0.85
N SER A 73 -6.44 20.69 -1.92
CA SER A 73 -5.92 20.37 -3.23
C SER A 73 -5.25 21.59 -3.86
N PRO A 74 -4.00 21.48 -4.30
CA PRO A 74 -3.43 22.43 -5.24
C PRO A 74 -3.98 22.27 -6.66
N VAL A 75 -4.91 21.32 -6.89
CA VAL A 75 -5.58 21.16 -8.18
C VAL A 75 -6.55 22.33 -8.36
N PRO A 76 -6.45 23.11 -9.43
CA PRO A 76 -7.37 24.21 -9.71
C PRO A 76 -8.81 23.70 -9.63
N GLY A 77 -9.66 24.41 -8.89
CA GLY A 77 -11.03 24.00 -8.59
C GLY A 77 -11.91 23.68 -9.80
N SER A 78 -11.43 24.00 -11.01
CA SER A 78 -12.09 23.64 -12.28
C SER A 78 -12.11 22.15 -12.56
N GLU A 79 -11.05 21.38 -12.22
CA GLU A 79 -11.03 19.92 -12.47
C GLU A 79 -11.84 19.13 -11.43
N LEU A 80 -11.92 19.62 -10.20
CA LEU A 80 -12.78 19.04 -9.17
C LEU A 80 -14.28 19.43 -9.37
N ALA A 81 -14.55 20.58 -9.95
CA ALA A 81 -15.90 21.02 -10.25
C ALA A 81 -16.55 20.17 -11.34
N VAL A 82 -15.80 19.73 -12.36
CA VAL A 82 -16.30 18.84 -13.42
C VAL A 82 -16.87 17.54 -12.84
N GLY A 83 -16.22 16.96 -11.83
CA GLY A 83 -16.70 15.74 -11.17
C GLY A 83 -17.94 15.96 -10.27
N ARG A 84 -18.21 17.21 -9.82
CA ARG A 84 -19.35 17.54 -8.96
C ARG A 84 -20.62 17.86 -9.75
N GLU A 85 -20.48 18.35 -10.97
CA GLU A 85 -21.59 18.69 -11.86
C GLU A 85 -22.12 17.47 -12.62
N MET A 86 -21.39 16.37 -12.62
CA MET A 86 -21.84 15.15 -13.27
C MET A 86 -23.00 14.51 -12.51
N THR A 87 -24.06 14.18 -13.23
CA THR A 87 -25.16 13.40 -12.69
C THR A 87 -24.71 11.99 -12.28
N ALA A 88 -25.44 11.35 -11.39
CA ALA A 88 -25.15 9.95 -10.98
C ALA A 88 -25.06 9.01 -12.18
N ARG A 89 -25.87 9.26 -13.24
CA ARG A 89 -25.88 8.50 -14.48
C ARG A 89 -24.61 8.69 -15.31
N GLU A 90 -24.08 9.89 -15.35
CA GLU A 90 -22.83 10.22 -16.03
C GLU A 90 -21.62 9.61 -15.32
N ARG A 91 -21.58 9.70 -13.99
CA ARG A 91 -20.56 9.03 -13.17
C ARG A 91 -20.55 7.53 -13.37
N LEU A 92 -21.71 6.90 -13.44
CA LEU A 92 -21.82 5.47 -13.71
C LEU A 92 -21.32 5.12 -15.09
N ARG A 93 -21.68 5.92 -16.12
CA ARG A 93 -21.22 5.73 -17.51
C ARG A 93 -19.71 5.86 -17.62
N GLU A 94 -19.12 6.83 -16.97
CA GLU A 94 -17.68 7.04 -16.95
C GLU A 94 -16.95 5.89 -16.23
N ALA A 95 -17.45 5.45 -15.08
CA ALA A 95 -16.90 4.29 -14.36
C ALA A 95 -16.97 3.00 -15.20
N MET A 96 -18.05 2.77 -15.93
CA MET A 96 -18.18 1.64 -16.84
C MET A 96 -17.21 1.75 -18.03
N SER A 97 -16.97 2.95 -18.55
CA SER A 97 -16.00 3.20 -19.61
C SER A 97 -14.57 2.86 -19.16
N TRP A 98 -14.19 3.27 -17.97
CA TRP A 98 -12.88 2.95 -17.38
C TRP A 98 -12.71 1.44 -17.16
N ASN A 99 -13.73 0.75 -16.69
CA ASN A 99 -13.71 -0.71 -16.53
C ASN A 99 -13.53 -1.44 -17.86
N LEU A 100 -14.17 -0.97 -18.93
CA LEU A 100 -13.97 -1.50 -20.28
C LEU A 100 -12.55 -1.31 -20.79
N VAL A 101 -11.96 -0.14 -20.57
CA VAL A 101 -10.58 0.15 -20.94
C VAL A 101 -9.61 -0.71 -20.14
N ALA A 102 -9.81 -0.83 -18.83
CA ALA A 102 -9.00 -1.67 -17.96
C ALA A 102 -9.06 -3.15 -18.37
N SER A 103 -10.24 -3.65 -18.70
CA SER A 103 -10.44 -5.03 -19.18
C SER A 103 -9.74 -5.28 -20.52
N ARG A 104 -9.80 -4.32 -21.44
CA ARG A 104 -9.09 -4.41 -22.73
C ARG A 104 -7.58 -4.38 -22.59
N LEU A 105 -7.06 -3.55 -21.69
CA LEU A 105 -5.63 -3.50 -21.37
C LEU A 105 -5.14 -4.79 -20.71
N ALA A 106 -5.93 -5.35 -19.81
CA ALA A 106 -5.63 -6.64 -19.18
C ALA A 106 -5.58 -7.77 -20.20
N ALA A 107 -6.58 -7.86 -21.09
CA ALA A 107 -6.63 -8.86 -22.16
C ALA A 107 -5.46 -8.72 -23.15
N ALA A 108 -5.09 -7.49 -23.54
CA ALA A 108 -3.92 -7.22 -24.38
C ALA A 108 -2.61 -7.63 -23.69
N GLY A 109 -2.49 -7.40 -22.39
CA GLY A 109 -1.34 -7.83 -21.59
C GLY A 109 -1.20 -9.34 -21.49
N GLU A 110 -2.30 -10.08 -21.44
CA GLU A 110 -2.28 -11.55 -21.43
C GLU A 110 -1.89 -12.12 -22.81
N GLN A 111 -2.40 -11.54 -23.89
CA GLN A 111 -2.01 -11.93 -25.26
C GLN A 111 -0.52 -11.70 -25.51
N ALA A 112 0.01 -10.57 -25.10
CA ALA A 112 1.44 -10.27 -25.24
C ALA A 112 2.34 -11.24 -24.45
N ARG A 113 1.87 -11.76 -23.33
CA ARG A 113 2.60 -12.79 -22.56
C ARG A 113 2.50 -14.18 -23.18
N GLY A 114 1.40 -14.50 -23.87
CA GLY A 114 1.21 -15.78 -24.56
C GLY A 114 2.09 -15.96 -25.79
N GLU A 115 2.46 -14.87 -26.48
CA GLU A 115 3.26 -14.90 -27.71
C GLU A 115 4.79 -14.91 -27.47
N GLY A 116 5.24 -14.76 -26.22
CA GLY A 116 6.65 -14.55 -25.88
C GLY A 116 7.45 -15.78 -25.50
N HIS A 117 6.98 -17.03 -25.67
CA HIS A 117 7.75 -18.21 -25.29
C HIS A 117 7.86 -19.23 -26.41
N PRO A 118 8.86 -19.14 -27.32
CA PRO A 118 9.23 -20.27 -28.10
C PRO A 118 9.86 -21.31 -27.17
N ALA A 119 9.19 -22.41 -26.99
CA ALA A 119 9.73 -23.58 -26.29
C ALA A 119 11.04 -24.01 -26.97
N THR A 120 12.16 -23.69 -26.37
CA THR A 120 13.44 -24.29 -26.71
C THR A 120 13.36 -25.79 -26.31
N ARG A 121 12.97 -26.61 -27.27
CA ARG A 121 13.23 -28.05 -27.19
C ARG A 121 14.74 -28.23 -27.14
N ARG A 122 15.28 -28.44 -25.94
CA ARG A 122 16.57 -29.12 -25.84
C ARG A 122 16.39 -30.56 -26.22
N SER A 123 16.74 -30.86 -27.46
CA SER A 123 17.06 -32.21 -27.90
C SER A 123 18.33 -32.64 -27.15
N GLY A 124 18.17 -33.48 -26.14
CA GLY A 124 19.27 -34.18 -25.51
C GLY A 124 19.64 -35.41 -26.37
N ARG A 125 20.86 -35.52 -26.75
CA ARG A 125 21.55 -36.77 -27.05
C ARG A 125 22.52 -37.08 -25.91
#